data_9667020495a83e45bd2b775219cf5e80
#
_entry.id   9667020495a83e45bd2b775219cf5e80
#
_cell.length_a   1.000
_cell.length_b   1.000
_cell.length_c   1.000
_cell.angle_alpha   90.00
_cell.angle_beta   90.00
_cell.angle_gamma   90.00
#
_symmetry.space_group_name_H-M   'P 1'
#
loop_
_entity.id
_entity.type
_entity.pdbx_description
1 polymer ?
#
loop_
_entity_poly.entity_id
_entity_poly.type
_entity_poly.pdbx_seq_one_letter_code
_entity_poly.pdbx_strand_id
1 'polypeptide(L)'
;VFGFYKHMGGKIATVCVVEGLDAEVARDMSMHVTATKPLYISKNDVPADYIEKETHIQMELCKNDEKLAGKPEAALAKIVEGKVNKGLKEVCLLDQAYVKDPGMTVQQYLESKKSGIVCFTRFEVGEGMEKRNDDFAAEVAAAAQAALK
;
A
#
# COMPACT_ATOMS: atom_id res chain seq x y z
N VAL A 1 2.54 0.56 -23.35
CA VAL A 1 1.07 0.45 -23.30
C VAL A 1 0.55 0.83 -21.93
N PHE A 2 -0.71 1.19 -21.84
CA PHE A 2 -1.37 1.42 -20.57
C PHE A 2 -2.46 0.38 -20.32
N GLY A 3 -2.64 0.00 -19.04
CA GLY A 3 -3.73 -0.83 -18.56
C GLY A 3 -4.65 -0.05 -17.65
N PHE A 4 -5.88 -0.50 -17.57
CA PHE A 4 -6.90 0.06 -16.71
C PHE A 4 -7.66 -1.04 -16.00
N TYR A 5 -7.92 -0.85 -14.71
CA TYR A 5 -8.77 -1.76 -13.94
C TYR A 5 -9.71 -0.96 -13.03
N LYS A 6 -10.97 -1.37 -13.01
CA LYS A 6 -12.02 -0.79 -12.17
C LYS A 6 -12.59 -1.85 -11.25
N HIS A 7 -12.66 -1.55 -9.97
CA HIS A 7 -13.08 -2.48 -8.92
C HIS A 7 -14.27 -1.94 -8.12
N MET A 8 -15.08 -2.81 -7.54
CA MET A 8 -16.23 -2.48 -6.69
C MET A 8 -17.17 -1.43 -7.31
N GLY A 9 -17.60 -1.66 -8.55
CA GLY A 9 -18.53 -0.75 -9.22
C GLY A 9 -17.94 0.64 -9.52
N GLY A 10 -16.62 0.79 -9.49
CA GLY A 10 -15.93 2.06 -9.75
C GLY A 10 -15.49 2.80 -8.49
N LYS A 11 -15.62 2.20 -7.31
CA LYS A 11 -15.09 2.79 -6.08
C LYS A 11 -13.56 2.87 -6.08
N ILE A 12 -12.91 1.95 -6.78
CA ILE A 12 -11.45 1.95 -6.97
C ILE A 12 -11.18 1.85 -8.46
N ALA A 13 -10.27 2.67 -8.96
CA ALA A 13 -9.80 2.66 -10.33
C ALA A 13 -8.28 2.79 -10.35
N THR A 14 -7.62 2.01 -11.19
CA THR A 14 -6.16 2.04 -11.34
C THR A 14 -5.78 2.08 -12.80
N VAL A 15 -4.78 2.89 -13.11
CA VAL A 15 -4.13 2.96 -14.41
C VAL A 15 -2.65 2.64 -14.21
N CYS A 16 -2.12 1.75 -15.03
CA CYS A 16 -0.68 1.47 -15.08
C CYS A 16 -0.16 1.71 -16.49
N VAL A 17 1.01 2.28 -16.59
CA VAL A 17 1.78 2.39 -17.83
C VAL A 17 2.92 1.38 -17.78
N VAL A 18 2.97 0.52 -18.79
CA VAL A 18 3.90 -0.60 -18.86
C VAL A 18 4.74 -0.45 -20.14
N GLU A 19 6.05 -0.67 -20.02
CA GLU A 19 6.94 -0.84 -21.16
C GLU A 19 6.60 -2.15 -21.87
N GLY A 20 6.65 -2.14 -23.20
CA GLY A 20 6.28 -3.29 -24.02
C GLY A 20 4.95 -3.10 -24.76
N LEU A 21 4.50 -4.14 -25.45
CA LEU A 21 3.31 -4.10 -26.31
C LEU A 21 2.16 -4.96 -25.77
N ASP A 22 2.35 -5.64 -24.65
CA ASP A 22 1.38 -6.58 -24.10
C ASP A 22 0.35 -5.86 -23.21
N ALA A 23 -0.84 -5.67 -23.74
CA ALA A 23 -1.95 -5.03 -23.04
C ALA A 23 -2.47 -5.89 -21.86
N GLU A 24 -2.26 -7.22 -21.89
CA GLU A 24 -2.64 -8.11 -20.81
C GLU A 24 -1.75 -7.85 -19.57
N VAL A 25 -0.45 -7.71 -19.77
CA VAL A 25 0.49 -7.34 -18.69
C VAL A 25 0.09 -6.02 -18.05
N ALA A 26 -0.26 -5.01 -18.85
CA ALA A 26 -0.67 -3.70 -18.33
C ALA A 26 -1.98 -3.79 -17.51
N ARG A 27 -2.94 -4.60 -17.95
CA ARG A 27 -4.17 -4.86 -17.22
C ARG A 27 -3.91 -5.62 -15.92
N ASP A 28 -3.05 -6.63 -15.97
CA ASP A 28 -2.67 -7.42 -14.80
C ASP A 28 -1.98 -6.59 -13.74
N MET A 29 -1.11 -5.68 -14.14
CA MET A 29 -0.49 -4.71 -13.23
C MET A 29 -1.53 -3.77 -12.62
N SER A 30 -2.47 -3.27 -13.41
CA SER A 30 -3.55 -2.42 -12.89
C SER A 30 -4.41 -3.16 -11.85
N MET A 31 -4.70 -4.43 -12.08
CA MET A 31 -5.42 -5.26 -11.14
C MET A 31 -4.60 -5.52 -9.86
N HIS A 32 -3.31 -5.84 -9.99
CA HIS A 32 -2.40 -6.04 -8.88
C HIS A 32 -2.30 -4.80 -7.99
N VAL A 33 -2.04 -3.62 -8.59
CA VAL A 33 -1.98 -2.34 -7.86
C VAL A 33 -3.30 -2.02 -7.15
N THR A 34 -4.43 -2.35 -7.76
CA THR A 34 -5.75 -2.20 -7.12
C THR A 34 -5.85 -3.01 -5.83
N ALA A 35 -5.37 -4.26 -5.86
CA ALA A 35 -5.47 -5.21 -4.75
C ALA A 35 -4.47 -4.93 -3.63
N THR A 36 -3.22 -4.58 -3.98
CA THR A 36 -2.10 -4.50 -3.02
C THR A 36 -1.75 -3.08 -2.57
N LYS A 37 -2.27 -2.06 -3.27
CA LYS A 37 -2.09 -0.65 -2.92
C LYS A 37 -0.61 -0.25 -2.67
N PRO A 38 0.33 -0.51 -3.59
CA PRO A 38 1.71 -0.09 -3.42
C PRO A 38 1.80 1.44 -3.45
N LEU A 39 2.82 1.97 -2.78
CA LEU A 39 3.09 3.42 -2.75
C LEU A 39 4.16 3.82 -3.76
N TYR A 40 5.13 2.93 -4.00
CA TYR A 40 6.30 3.17 -4.84
C TYR A 40 6.47 2.03 -5.84
N ILE A 41 7.17 2.29 -6.95
CA ILE A 41 7.50 1.23 -7.92
C ILE A 41 8.61 0.34 -7.34
N SER A 42 9.68 0.94 -6.89
CA SER A 42 10.87 0.25 -6.36
C SER A 42 11.38 0.91 -5.08
N LYS A 43 12.33 0.28 -4.42
CA LYS A 43 13.00 0.88 -3.24
C LYS A 43 13.76 2.15 -3.56
N ASN A 44 14.23 2.31 -4.81
CA ASN A 44 14.94 3.50 -5.24
C ASN A 44 14.04 4.73 -5.32
N ASP A 45 12.73 4.53 -5.43
CA ASP A 45 11.74 5.60 -5.51
C ASP A 45 11.23 6.02 -4.13
N VAL A 46 11.64 5.30 -3.06
CA VAL A 46 11.23 5.61 -1.69
C VAL A 46 12.01 6.82 -1.18
N PRO A 47 11.35 7.92 -0.77
CA PRO A 47 12.02 9.08 -0.21
C PRO A 47 12.78 8.74 1.08
N ALA A 48 13.94 9.36 1.27
CA ALA A 48 14.77 9.13 2.47
C ALA A 48 14.03 9.47 3.77
N ASP A 49 13.22 10.52 3.77
CA ASP A 49 12.40 10.93 4.92
C ASP A 49 11.33 9.89 5.28
N TYR A 50 10.82 9.14 4.32
CA TYR A 50 9.93 8.01 4.57
C TYR A 50 10.67 6.90 5.32
N ILE A 51 11.87 6.53 4.84
CA ILE A 51 12.70 5.49 5.48
C ILE A 51 13.10 5.92 6.90
N GLU A 52 13.46 7.18 7.10
CA GLU A 52 13.82 7.72 8.41
C GLU A 52 12.63 7.67 9.39
N LYS A 53 11.45 8.07 8.95
CA LYS A 53 10.21 7.99 9.75
C LYS A 53 9.87 6.56 10.14
N GLU A 54 9.89 5.64 9.19
CA GLU A 54 9.64 4.22 9.46
C GLU A 54 10.68 3.64 10.40
N THR A 55 11.94 3.98 10.24
CA THR A 55 13.03 3.55 11.12
C THR A 55 12.79 4.05 12.55
N HIS A 56 12.41 5.32 12.71
CA HIS A 56 12.10 5.90 14.00
C HIS A 56 10.91 5.20 14.69
N ILE A 57 9.82 5.00 13.94
CA ILE A 57 8.62 4.30 14.43
C ILE A 57 8.98 2.87 14.87
N GLN A 58 9.72 2.12 14.06
CA GLN A 58 10.10 0.75 14.39
C GLN A 58 11.05 0.68 15.58
N MET A 59 11.93 1.68 15.74
CA MET A 59 12.82 1.79 16.90
C MET A 59 12.02 2.01 18.19
N GLU A 60 11.06 2.93 18.18
CA GLU A 60 10.20 3.18 19.34
C GLU A 60 9.33 1.97 19.70
N LEU A 61 8.78 1.29 18.69
CA LEU A 61 8.04 0.04 18.91
C LEU A 61 8.93 -1.05 19.52
N CYS A 62 10.18 -1.18 19.07
CA CYS A 62 11.12 -2.15 19.62
C CYS A 62 11.55 -1.82 21.05
N LYS A 63 11.71 -0.54 21.41
CA LYS A 63 12.03 -0.11 22.78
C LYS A 63 10.89 -0.40 23.77
N ASN A 64 9.64 -0.27 23.30
CA ASN A 64 8.45 -0.50 24.09
C ASN A 64 8.01 -1.98 24.14
N ASP A 65 8.67 -2.87 23.40
CA ASP A 65 8.39 -4.31 23.42
C ASP A 65 9.14 -4.98 24.56
N GLU A 66 8.43 -5.50 25.56
CA GLU A 66 9.00 -6.18 26.72
C GLU A 66 9.94 -7.35 26.37
N LYS A 67 9.70 -8.02 25.22
CA LYS A 67 10.54 -9.12 24.74
C LYS A 67 11.87 -8.65 24.17
N LEU A 68 11.95 -7.38 23.80
CA LEU A 68 13.13 -6.74 23.25
C LEU A 68 13.81 -5.81 24.25
N ALA A 69 13.12 -5.46 25.34
CA ALA A 69 13.65 -4.67 26.44
C ALA A 69 14.89 -5.37 27.04
N GLY A 70 15.99 -4.65 27.09
CA GLY A 70 17.27 -5.19 27.59
C GLY A 70 18.21 -5.76 26.53
N LYS A 71 17.82 -5.79 25.24
CA LYS A 71 18.77 -6.12 24.17
C LYS A 71 19.74 -4.96 23.94
N PRO A 72 21.02 -5.27 23.57
CA PRO A 72 21.98 -4.24 23.18
C PRO A 72 21.46 -3.40 22.01
N GLU A 73 21.76 -2.11 21.99
CA GLU A 73 21.32 -1.17 20.96
C GLU A 73 21.68 -1.63 19.53
N ALA A 74 22.86 -2.22 19.36
CA ALA A 74 23.28 -2.80 18.08
C ALA A 74 22.39 -3.96 17.61
N ALA A 75 21.84 -4.76 18.54
CA ALA A 75 20.92 -5.84 18.21
C ALA A 75 19.53 -5.28 17.85
N LEU A 76 19.08 -4.24 18.58
CA LEU A 76 17.82 -3.53 18.25
C LEU A 76 17.91 -2.88 16.86
N ALA A 77 19.02 -2.24 16.53
CA ALA A 77 19.24 -1.62 15.22
C ALA A 77 19.09 -2.63 14.08
N LYS A 78 19.65 -3.84 14.20
CA LYS A 78 19.49 -4.91 13.20
C LYS A 78 18.05 -5.39 13.07
N ILE A 79 17.34 -5.51 14.19
CA ILE A 79 15.91 -5.91 14.19
C ILE A 79 15.08 -4.83 13.49
N VAL A 80 15.32 -3.57 13.79
CA VAL A 80 14.64 -2.43 13.16
C VAL A 80 14.91 -2.39 11.66
N GLU A 81 16.17 -2.55 11.24
CA GLU A 81 16.53 -2.64 9.82
C GLU A 81 15.77 -3.76 9.11
N GLY A 82 15.69 -4.94 9.73
CA GLY A 82 14.91 -6.06 9.19
C GLY A 82 13.41 -5.75 9.06
N LYS A 83 12.82 -5.10 10.07
CA LYS A 83 11.41 -4.68 10.04
C LYS A 83 11.15 -3.61 8.98
N VAL A 84 12.00 -2.60 8.87
CA VAL A 84 11.91 -1.56 7.85
C VAL A 84 12.03 -2.17 6.45
N ASN A 85 13.03 -3.02 6.22
CA ASN A 85 13.18 -3.72 4.94
C ASN A 85 11.96 -4.59 4.58
N LYS A 86 11.33 -5.22 5.56
CA LYS A 86 10.08 -5.95 5.34
C LYS A 86 8.95 -5.01 4.94
N GLY A 87 8.77 -3.91 5.66
CA GLY A 87 7.76 -2.90 5.34
C GLY A 87 7.96 -2.29 3.95
N LEU A 88 9.21 -2.03 3.55
CA LEU A 88 9.53 -1.53 2.21
C LEU A 88 9.10 -2.51 1.11
N LYS A 89 9.24 -3.82 1.33
CA LYS A 89 8.77 -4.84 0.36
C LYS A 89 7.24 -4.83 0.20
N GLU A 90 6.51 -4.43 1.23
CA GLU A 90 5.04 -4.35 1.18
C GLU A 90 4.55 -3.12 0.41
N VAL A 91 5.30 -2.02 0.44
CA VAL A 91 4.93 -0.76 -0.22
C VAL A 91 5.56 -0.57 -1.61
N CYS A 92 6.59 -1.35 -1.96
CA CYS A 92 7.25 -1.31 -3.26
C CYS A 92 6.64 -2.36 -4.20
N LEU A 93 6.04 -1.91 -5.29
CA LEU A 93 5.33 -2.75 -6.26
C LEU A 93 6.17 -3.94 -6.75
N LEU A 94 7.43 -3.70 -7.15
CA LEU A 94 8.29 -4.73 -7.73
C LEU A 94 8.66 -5.84 -6.76
N ASP A 95 8.72 -5.53 -5.45
CA ASP A 95 9.05 -6.49 -4.40
C ASP A 95 7.84 -7.30 -3.89
N GLN A 96 6.61 -6.89 -4.23
CA GLN A 96 5.40 -7.58 -3.79
C GLN A 96 5.24 -8.94 -4.47
N ALA A 97 4.66 -9.91 -3.76
CA ALA A 97 4.22 -11.16 -4.36
C ALA A 97 3.11 -10.90 -5.38
N TYR A 98 3.22 -11.49 -6.58
CA TYR A 98 2.25 -11.27 -7.64
C TYR A 98 0.89 -11.91 -7.30
N VAL A 99 -0.20 -11.15 -7.38
CA VAL A 99 -1.54 -11.61 -6.91
C VAL A 99 -2.08 -12.83 -7.61
N LYS A 100 -1.71 -13.07 -8.88
CA LYS A 100 -2.15 -14.25 -9.63
C LYS A 100 -1.25 -15.47 -9.39
N ASP A 101 0.01 -15.23 -9.00
CA ASP A 101 0.98 -16.27 -8.68
C ASP A 101 1.91 -15.82 -7.55
N PRO A 102 1.55 -16.08 -6.29
CA PRO A 102 2.35 -15.67 -5.13
C PRO A 102 3.73 -16.33 -5.04
N GLY A 103 4.01 -17.32 -5.87
CA GLY A 103 5.32 -17.96 -5.98
C GLY A 103 6.39 -17.08 -6.65
N MET A 104 6.00 -15.99 -7.28
CA MET A 104 6.91 -15.03 -7.89
C MET A 104 6.61 -13.60 -7.45
N THR A 105 7.61 -12.72 -7.55
CA THR A 105 7.41 -11.29 -7.35
C THR A 105 6.88 -10.62 -8.62
N VAL A 106 6.32 -9.41 -8.48
CA VAL A 106 5.92 -8.57 -9.62
C VAL A 106 7.10 -8.33 -10.56
N GLN A 107 8.31 -8.09 -10.02
CA GLN A 107 9.52 -7.94 -10.82
C GLN A 107 9.76 -9.17 -11.69
N GLN A 108 9.76 -10.38 -11.10
CA GLN A 108 9.97 -11.63 -11.84
C GLN A 108 8.90 -11.86 -12.91
N TYR A 109 7.65 -11.51 -12.61
CA TYR A 109 6.58 -11.59 -13.61
C TYR A 109 6.84 -10.64 -14.79
N LEU A 110 7.15 -9.38 -14.54
CA LEU A 110 7.45 -8.40 -15.58
C LEU A 110 8.67 -8.80 -16.43
N GLU A 111 9.74 -9.28 -15.79
CA GLU A 111 10.93 -9.80 -16.48
C GLU A 111 10.59 -10.99 -17.40
N SER A 112 9.75 -11.92 -16.92
CA SER A 112 9.28 -13.07 -17.72
C SER A 112 8.51 -12.65 -18.98
N LYS A 113 7.86 -11.49 -18.92
CA LYS A 113 7.12 -10.88 -20.02
C LYS A 113 7.95 -9.87 -20.84
N LYS A 114 9.23 -9.70 -20.51
CA LYS A 114 10.12 -8.68 -21.10
C LYS A 114 9.49 -7.29 -21.08
N SER A 115 8.84 -6.98 -19.96
CA SER A 115 8.09 -5.75 -19.71
C SER A 115 8.65 -5.05 -18.47
N GLY A 116 8.41 -3.75 -18.38
CA GLY A 116 8.73 -2.94 -17.21
C GLY A 116 7.53 -2.09 -16.84
N ILE A 117 7.49 -1.56 -15.62
CA ILE A 117 6.49 -0.59 -15.22
C ILE A 117 7.06 0.81 -15.23
N VAL A 118 6.37 1.74 -15.88
CA VAL A 118 6.78 3.15 -15.99
C VAL A 118 6.17 3.97 -14.85
N CYS A 119 4.84 3.84 -14.68
CA CYS A 119 4.12 4.49 -13.60
C CYS A 119 2.78 3.80 -13.36
N PHE A 120 2.21 4.09 -12.21
CA PHE A 120 0.82 3.73 -11.89
C PHE A 120 0.15 4.85 -11.11
N THR A 121 -1.17 4.90 -11.20
CA THR A 121 -2.01 5.77 -10.38
C THR A 121 -3.25 5.00 -9.95
N ARG A 122 -3.53 5.03 -8.65
CA ARG A 122 -4.71 4.41 -8.04
C ARG A 122 -5.58 5.50 -7.45
N PHE A 123 -6.85 5.43 -7.72
CA PHE A 123 -7.89 6.31 -7.18
C PHE A 123 -8.87 5.48 -6.38
N GLU A 124 -9.23 5.97 -5.20
CA GLU A 124 -10.26 5.39 -4.36
C GLU A 124 -11.25 6.47 -3.94
N VAL A 125 -12.54 6.24 -4.12
CA VAL A 125 -13.58 7.20 -3.76
C VAL A 125 -13.53 7.48 -2.26
N GLY A 126 -13.40 8.74 -1.90
CA GLY A 126 -13.30 9.19 -0.51
C GLY A 126 -11.89 9.14 0.09
N GLU A 127 -10.86 8.75 -0.67
CA GLU A 127 -9.47 8.82 -0.22
C GLU A 127 -9.05 10.29 -0.01
N GLY A 128 -8.45 10.57 1.16
CA GLY A 128 -8.05 11.94 1.53
C GLY A 128 -9.17 12.86 2.00
N MET A 129 -10.42 12.41 2.02
CA MET A 129 -11.53 13.17 2.60
C MET A 129 -11.67 12.83 4.08
N GLU A 130 -11.90 13.85 4.91
CA GLU A 130 -12.31 13.63 6.30
C GLU A 130 -13.64 12.87 6.30
N LYS A 131 -13.69 11.74 6.99
CA LYS A 131 -14.95 11.05 7.21
C LYS A 131 -15.82 11.94 8.09
N ARG A 132 -16.98 12.34 7.58
CA ARG A 132 -18.01 12.95 8.44
C ARG A 132 -18.27 11.97 9.56
N ASN A 133 -18.10 12.45 10.78
CA ASN A 133 -18.44 11.70 11.98
C ASN A 133 -19.95 11.92 12.22
N ASP A 134 -20.76 11.37 11.30
CA ASP A 134 -22.20 11.40 11.44
C ASP A 134 -22.58 10.42 12.56
N ASP A 135 -22.82 10.97 13.74
CA ASP A 135 -23.38 10.19 14.85
C ASP A 135 -24.87 9.95 14.56
N PHE A 136 -25.13 8.90 13.78
CA PHE A 136 -26.47 8.50 13.39
C PHE A 136 -27.38 8.28 14.62
N ALA A 137 -26.83 7.82 15.73
CA ALA A 137 -27.58 7.62 16.97
C ALA A 137 -28.03 8.97 17.56
N ALA A 138 -27.17 10.00 17.52
CA ALA A 138 -27.54 11.35 17.96
C ALA A 138 -28.56 12.01 17.02
N GLU A 139 -28.43 11.80 15.70
CA GLU A 139 -29.41 12.32 14.72
C GLU A 139 -30.78 11.68 14.91
N VAL A 140 -30.86 10.36 15.11
CA VAL A 140 -32.13 9.64 15.36
C VAL A 140 -32.73 10.09 16.69
N ALA A 141 -31.92 10.24 17.75
CA ALA A 141 -32.41 10.74 19.05
C ALA A 141 -32.98 12.16 18.96
N ALA A 142 -32.30 13.05 18.21
CA ALA A 142 -32.77 14.41 17.97
C ALA A 142 -34.08 14.45 17.16
N ALA A 143 -34.18 13.62 16.11
CA ALA A 143 -35.39 13.49 15.30
C ALA A 143 -36.56 12.94 16.10
N ALA A 144 -36.35 11.95 16.96
CA ALA A 144 -37.38 11.39 17.84
C ALA A 144 -37.89 12.42 18.87
N GLN A 145 -36.99 13.22 19.45
CA GLN A 145 -37.36 14.30 20.37
C GLN A 145 -38.15 15.43 19.67
N ALA A 146 -37.81 15.73 18.42
CA ALA A 146 -38.54 16.74 17.63
C ALA A 146 -39.99 16.29 17.27
N ALA A 147 -40.19 15.00 17.08
CA ALA A 147 -41.49 14.42 16.75
C ALA A 147 -42.47 14.30 17.96
N LEU A 148 -41.95 14.47 19.18
CA LEU A 148 -42.73 14.42 20.43
C LEU A 148 -43.19 15.81 20.92
N LYS A 149 -42.91 16.88 20.18
CA LYS A 149 -43.37 18.26 20.42
C LYS A 149 -44.50 18.61 19.45
#